data_e625e543aec33ae5d5162a7e171e9849
#
_entry.id   e625e543aec33ae5d5162a7e171e9849
#
_cell.length_a   1.000
_cell.length_b   1.000
_cell.length_c   1.000
_cell.angle_alpha   90.00
_cell.angle_beta   90.00
_cell.angle_gamma   90.00
#
_symmetry.space_group_name_H-M   'P 1'
#
loop_
_entity.id
_entity.type
_entity.pdbx_description
1 polymer ?
#
loop_
_entity_poly.entity_id
_entity_poly.type
_entity_poly.pdbx_seq_one_letter_code
_entity_poly.pdbx_strand_id
1 'polypeptide(L)'
;YMTKARIEHTKWGDKVRQEVLAEEAIRQNQYEMALDYYQQAEETYRSLYKISEAAGQFEVAGQFYYREMITYRHQLPLFSSKRFLSKMVDLMCAYGESPARVIGISIALILFCSVFYFFLGIDNEGLAIVYRPDKGLTENILALGNCIYFSVVTFTTLGYGDIAPIGWARLVATIEAFSGTFILALFVVVFAKKMMR
;
A
#
# COMPACT_ATOMS: atom_id res chain seq x y z
N TYR A 1 8.29 -30.05 25.03
CA TYR A 1 8.19 -28.91 25.97
C TYR A 1 9.27 -27.87 25.61
N MET A 2 9.14 -27.09 24.56
CA MET A 2 9.86 -25.83 24.38
C MET A 2 9.13 -24.76 25.17
N THR A 3 9.69 -24.35 26.25
CA THR A 3 9.10 -23.46 27.24
C THR A 3 8.86 -22.07 26.67
N LYS A 4 7.63 -21.57 26.86
CA LYS A 4 7.09 -20.24 26.57
C LYS A 4 8.03 -19.06 26.89
N ALA A 5 8.94 -19.24 27.84
CA ALA A 5 9.84 -18.21 28.38
C ALA A 5 11.03 -17.80 27.48
N ARG A 6 11.32 -18.54 26.42
CA ARG A 6 12.51 -18.26 25.58
C ARG A 6 12.25 -17.40 24.34
N ILE A 7 11.00 -17.18 23.99
CA ILE A 7 10.61 -16.40 22.80
C ILE A 7 10.51 -14.90 23.12
N GLU A 8 10.19 -14.54 24.36
CA GLU A 8 9.89 -13.16 24.78
C GLU A 8 11.11 -12.20 24.77
N HIS A 9 12.33 -12.71 24.77
CA HIS A 9 13.55 -11.88 24.77
C HIS A 9 14.48 -12.13 23.59
N THR A 10 14.06 -12.93 22.59
CA THR A 10 14.90 -13.21 21.43
C THR A 10 14.76 -12.07 20.42
N LYS A 11 15.83 -11.28 20.23
CA LYS A 11 15.93 -10.38 19.06
C LYS A 11 16.05 -11.27 17.82
N TRP A 12 14.96 -11.45 17.12
CA TRP A 12 14.96 -12.13 15.84
C TRP A 12 15.74 -11.30 14.83
N GLY A 13 16.63 -11.93 14.07
CA GLY A 13 17.27 -11.27 12.94
C GLY A 13 16.22 -10.87 11.88
N ASP A 14 16.54 -9.88 11.06
CA ASP A 14 15.62 -9.38 10.04
C ASP A 14 15.18 -10.47 9.04
N LYS A 15 16.00 -11.51 8.84
CA LYS A 15 15.75 -12.60 7.87
C LYS A 15 16.16 -13.95 8.45
N VAL A 16 15.41 -15.00 8.09
CA VAL A 16 15.85 -16.38 8.34
C VAL A 16 17.00 -16.75 7.41
N ARG A 17 17.82 -17.73 7.83
CA ARG A 17 19.01 -18.14 7.08
C ARG A 17 18.69 -18.59 5.66
N GLN A 18 17.58 -19.28 5.44
CA GLN A 18 17.14 -19.76 4.14
C GLN A 18 16.85 -18.61 3.17
N GLU A 19 16.25 -17.49 3.65
CA GLU A 19 16.03 -16.31 2.82
C GLU A 19 17.35 -15.68 2.37
N VAL A 20 18.35 -15.62 3.27
CA VAL A 20 19.69 -15.11 2.93
C VAL A 20 20.36 -16.00 1.88
N LEU A 21 20.30 -17.33 2.05
CA LEU A 21 20.84 -18.29 1.10
C LEU A 21 20.15 -18.18 -0.27
N ALA A 22 18.83 -17.94 -0.29
CA ALA A 22 18.10 -17.71 -1.54
C ALA A 22 18.61 -16.46 -2.28
N GLU A 23 18.83 -15.36 -1.56
CA GLU A 23 19.38 -14.12 -2.13
C GLU A 23 20.81 -14.31 -2.68
N GLU A 24 21.65 -15.09 -1.97
CA GLU A 24 22.99 -15.45 -2.43
C GLU A 24 22.95 -16.33 -3.69
N ALA A 25 22.06 -17.31 -3.74
CA ALA A 25 21.87 -18.16 -4.90
C ALA A 25 21.42 -17.37 -6.15
N ILE A 26 20.55 -16.36 -5.97
CA ILE A 26 20.18 -15.43 -7.05
C ILE A 26 21.39 -14.66 -7.56
N ARG A 27 22.24 -14.14 -6.69
CA ARG A 27 23.47 -13.41 -7.08
C ARG A 27 24.44 -14.30 -7.87
N GLN A 28 24.40 -15.61 -7.61
CA GLN A 28 25.21 -16.61 -8.30
C GLN A 28 24.53 -17.18 -9.57
N ASN A 29 23.34 -16.64 -9.98
CA ASN A 29 22.51 -17.13 -11.09
C ASN A 29 22.01 -18.58 -10.93
N GLN A 30 21.93 -19.09 -9.71
CA GLN A 30 21.46 -20.44 -9.37
C GLN A 30 19.96 -20.40 -9.05
N TYR A 31 19.11 -20.16 -10.05
CA TYR A 31 17.69 -19.88 -9.86
C TYR A 31 16.89 -21.04 -9.25
N GLU A 32 17.17 -22.29 -9.64
CA GLU A 32 16.47 -23.46 -9.08
C GLU A 32 16.76 -23.63 -7.59
N MET A 33 18.03 -23.47 -7.21
CA MET A 33 18.43 -23.53 -5.80
C MET A 33 17.84 -22.37 -4.98
N ALA A 34 17.76 -21.17 -5.58
CA ALA A 34 17.12 -20.04 -4.95
C ALA A 34 15.62 -20.26 -4.70
N LEU A 35 14.92 -20.90 -5.63
CA LEU A 35 13.50 -21.24 -5.46
C LEU A 35 13.29 -22.22 -4.30
N ASP A 36 14.12 -23.26 -4.19
CA ASP A 36 14.07 -24.23 -3.09
C ASP A 36 14.31 -23.54 -1.74
N TYR A 37 15.32 -22.67 -1.65
CA TYR A 37 15.58 -21.91 -0.44
C TYR A 37 14.44 -20.94 -0.08
N TYR A 38 13.79 -20.29 -1.08
CA TYR A 38 12.62 -19.44 -0.80
C TYR A 38 11.43 -20.26 -0.30
N GLN A 39 11.23 -21.49 -0.79
CA GLN A 39 10.20 -22.39 -0.32
C GLN A 39 10.46 -22.80 1.15
N GLN A 40 11.68 -23.19 1.47
CA GLN A 40 12.07 -23.50 2.85
C GLN A 40 11.93 -22.30 3.79
N ALA A 41 12.26 -21.09 3.31
CA ALA A 41 12.07 -19.85 4.07
C ALA A 41 10.59 -19.56 4.33
N GLU A 42 9.72 -19.76 3.35
CA GLU A 42 8.25 -19.61 3.50
C GLU A 42 7.72 -20.55 4.58
N GLU A 43 8.08 -21.85 4.54
CA GLU A 43 7.66 -22.83 5.54
C GLU A 43 8.14 -22.49 6.94
N THR A 44 9.39 -21.98 7.05
CA THR A 44 9.96 -21.52 8.32
C THR A 44 9.19 -20.32 8.87
N TYR A 45 8.92 -19.30 8.04
CA TYR A 45 8.14 -18.13 8.46
C TYR A 45 6.71 -18.48 8.83
N ARG A 46 6.07 -19.40 8.09
CA ARG A 46 4.73 -19.92 8.41
C ARG A 46 4.69 -20.62 9.78
N SER A 47 5.72 -21.36 10.10
CA SER A 47 5.84 -22.04 11.40
C SER A 47 6.07 -21.02 12.53
N LEU A 48 6.95 -20.04 12.32
CA LEU A 48 7.20 -18.94 13.27
C LEU A 48 5.95 -18.09 13.49
N TYR A 49 5.22 -17.77 12.43
CA TYR A 49 3.93 -17.07 12.52
C TYR A 49 2.96 -17.80 13.45
N LYS A 50 2.72 -19.10 13.20
CA LYS A 50 1.80 -19.90 14.01
C LYS A 50 2.20 -19.98 15.48
N ILE A 51 3.51 -20.17 15.76
CA ILE A 51 4.05 -20.24 17.12
C ILE A 51 3.87 -18.90 17.83
N SER A 52 4.19 -17.78 17.15
CA SER A 52 4.08 -16.45 17.74
C SER A 52 2.61 -16.06 17.98
N GLU A 53 1.72 -16.41 17.06
CA GLU A 53 0.28 -16.19 17.21
C GLU A 53 -0.28 -16.99 18.40
N ALA A 54 0.07 -18.27 18.53
CA ALA A 54 -0.30 -19.11 19.66
C ALA A 54 0.26 -18.63 21.01
N ALA A 55 1.40 -17.93 20.98
CA ALA A 55 2.01 -17.31 22.15
C ALA A 55 1.40 -15.93 22.50
N GLY A 56 0.46 -15.41 21.70
CA GLY A 56 -0.14 -14.08 21.88
C GLY A 56 0.79 -12.92 21.47
N GLN A 57 1.88 -13.21 20.76
CA GLN A 57 2.83 -12.20 20.26
C GLN A 57 2.44 -11.71 18.87
N PHE A 58 1.31 -11.05 18.77
CA PHE A 58 0.67 -10.70 17.49
C PHE A 58 1.50 -9.77 16.62
N GLU A 59 2.31 -8.89 17.20
CA GLU A 59 3.17 -7.98 16.45
C GLU A 59 4.30 -8.74 15.74
N VAL A 60 4.94 -9.66 16.45
CA VAL A 60 6.00 -10.53 15.92
C VAL A 60 5.40 -11.48 14.88
N ALA A 61 4.22 -12.05 15.15
CA ALA A 61 3.50 -12.88 14.21
C ALA A 61 3.21 -12.12 12.88
N GLY A 62 2.78 -10.85 12.95
CA GLY A 62 2.57 -10.03 11.77
C GLY A 62 3.84 -9.81 10.93
N GLN A 63 5.00 -9.65 11.57
CA GLN A 63 6.27 -9.55 10.87
C GLN A 63 6.62 -10.85 10.13
N PHE A 64 6.42 -12.01 10.77
CA PHE A 64 6.64 -13.31 10.12
C PHE A 64 5.67 -13.56 8.97
N TYR A 65 4.38 -13.20 9.13
CA TYR A 65 3.41 -13.30 8.04
C TYR A 65 3.80 -12.41 6.84
N TYR A 66 4.25 -11.20 7.10
CA TYR A 66 4.73 -10.31 6.04
C TYR A 66 5.91 -10.92 5.28
N ARG A 67 6.88 -11.52 5.99
CA ARG A 67 8.03 -12.20 5.38
C ARG A 67 7.63 -13.46 4.62
N GLU A 68 6.70 -14.26 5.13
CA GLU A 68 6.11 -15.40 4.44
C GLU A 68 5.56 -14.99 3.08
N MET A 69 4.78 -13.90 3.02
CA MET A 69 4.20 -13.40 1.77
C MET A 69 5.25 -12.88 0.79
N ILE A 70 6.32 -12.27 1.26
CA ILE A 70 7.43 -11.83 0.41
C ILE A 70 8.15 -13.05 -0.20
N THR A 71 8.50 -14.04 0.60
CA THR A 71 9.19 -15.25 0.14
C THR A 71 8.33 -16.05 -0.84
N TYR A 72 7.01 -16.17 -0.58
CA TYR A 72 6.05 -16.73 -1.53
C TYR A 72 6.05 -15.97 -2.86
N ARG A 73 6.04 -14.61 -2.84
CA ARG A 73 6.07 -13.80 -4.06
C ARG A 73 7.34 -14.03 -4.89
N HIS A 74 8.48 -14.27 -4.25
CA HIS A 74 9.74 -14.53 -4.96
C HIS A 74 9.72 -15.85 -5.73
N GLN A 75 8.89 -16.81 -5.34
CA GLN A 75 8.69 -18.08 -6.04
C GLN A 75 7.82 -17.95 -7.30
N LEU A 76 7.04 -16.86 -7.42
CA LEU A 76 6.17 -16.65 -8.58
C LEU A 76 6.96 -16.17 -9.79
N PRO A 77 6.60 -16.60 -11.03
CA PRO A 77 7.23 -16.12 -12.25
C PRO A 77 7.19 -14.60 -12.38
N LEU A 78 8.25 -14.01 -12.95
CA LEU A 78 8.44 -12.54 -13.01
C LEU A 78 7.26 -11.82 -13.67
N PHE A 79 6.68 -12.37 -14.73
CA PHE A 79 5.57 -11.79 -15.49
C PHE A 79 4.21 -12.39 -15.14
N SER A 80 4.06 -13.02 -13.98
CA SER A 80 2.78 -13.56 -13.54
C SER A 80 1.86 -12.45 -12.99
N SER A 81 0.57 -12.49 -13.39
CA SER A 81 -0.47 -11.63 -12.79
C SER A 81 -0.58 -11.81 -11.27
N LYS A 82 -0.33 -13.02 -10.77
CA LYS A 82 -0.28 -13.30 -9.32
C LYS A 82 0.85 -12.54 -8.63
N ARG A 83 2.04 -12.46 -9.25
CA ARG A 83 3.18 -11.70 -8.70
C ARG A 83 2.91 -10.21 -8.72
N PHE A 84 2.31 -9.70 -9.79
CA PHE A 84 1.89 -8.30 -9.88
C PHE A 84 0.87 -7.94 -8.79
N LEU A 85 -0.20 -8.74 -8.67
CA LEU A 85 -1.23 -8.53 -7.64
C LEU A 85 -0.64 -8.59 -6.23
N SER A 86 0.23 -9.56 -5.95
CA SER A 86 0.93 -9.70 -4.67
C SER A 86 1.77 -8.45 -4.35
N LYS A 87 2.48 -7.89 -5.35
CA LYS A 87 3.25 -6.64 -5.18
C LYS A 87 2.35 -5.44 -4.93
N MET A 88 1.19 -5.37 -5.60
CA MET A 88 0.20 -4.31 -5.36
C MET A 88 -0.34 -4.35 -3.93
N VAL A 89 -0.70 -5.54 -3.43
CA VAL A 89 -1.17 -5.72 -2.04
C VAL A 89 -0.07 -5.36 -1.03
N ASP A 90 1.18 -5.74 -1.28
CA ASP A 90 2.32 -5.33 -0.45
C ASP A 90 2.46 -3.82 -0.40
N LEU A 91 2.45 -3.16 -1.57
CA LEU A 91 2.55 -1.70 -1.66
C LEU A 91 1.42 -1.02 -0.88
N MET A 92 0.17 -1.47 -1.10
CA MET A 92 -1.02 -0.83 -0.53
C MET A 92 -1.13 -0.99 0.99
N CYS A 93 -0.85 -2.17 1.54
CA CYS A 93 -1.15 -2.44 2.94
C CYS A 93 -0.16 -3.38 3.65
N ALA A 94 0.98 -3.73 3.04
CA ALA A 94 1.91 -4.73 3.57
C ALA A 94 1.18 -6.05 3.96
N TYR A 95 0.37 -6.59 3.06
CA TYR A 95 -0.49 -7.76 3.30
C TYR A 95 -1.41 -7.64 4.52
N GLY A 96 -1.85 -6.41 4.81
CA GLY A 96 -2.74 -6.12 5.93
C GLY A 96 -2.04 -5.88 7.27
N GLU A 97 -0.72 -5.67 7.26
CA GLU A 97 0.04 -5.42 8.49
C GLU A 97 0.30 -3.92 8.77
N SER A 98 0.07 -3.03 7.79
CA SER A 98 0.40 -1.61 7.94
C SER A 98 -0.74 -0.68 7.51
N PRO A 99 -1.59 -0.20 8.45
CA PRO A 99 -2.58 0.83 8.17
C PRO A 99 -1.95 2.14 7.70
N ALA A 100 -0.75 2.47 8.18
CA ALA A 100 -0.04 3.70 7.81
C ALA A 100 0.30 3.74 6.30
N ARG A 101 0.58 2.58 5.68
CA ARG A 101 0.80 2.52 4.22
C ARG A 101 -0.47 2.87 3.44
N VAL A 102 -1.63 2.43 3.92
CA VAL A 102 -2.92 2.75 3.27
C VAL A 102 -3.17 4.25 3.31
N ILE A 103 -2.92 4.90 4.47
CA ILE A 103 -3.02 6.37 4.60
C ILE A 103 -2.04 7.06 3.65
N GLY A 104 -0.78 6.61 3.62
CA GLY A 104 0.24 7.19 2.73
C GLY A 104 -0.15 7.12 1.25
N ILE A 105 -0.70 5.99 0.81
CA ILE A 105 -1.20 5.83 -0.58
C ILE A 105 -2.43 6.70 -0.83
N SER A 106 -3.35 6.82 0.13
CA SER A 106 -4.49 7.73 0.01
C SER A 106 -4.03 9.16 -0.24
N ILE A 107 -3.09 9.66 0.56
CA ILE A 107 -2.52 11.00 0.41
C ILE A 107 -1.82 11.14 -0.95
N ALA A 108 -1.03 10.15 -1.34
CA ALA A 108 -0.33 10.16 -2.63
C ALA A 108 -1.31 10.20 -3.82
N LEU A 109 -2.40 9.44 -3.77
CA LEU A 109 -3.44 9.44 -4.81
C LEU A 109 -4.16 10.79 -4.88
N ILE A 110 -4.54 11.37 -3.74
CA ILE A 110 -5.17 12.69 -3.66
C ILE A 110 -4.26 13.74 -4.29
N LEU A 111 -2.98 13.79 -3.90
CA LEU A 111 -2.03 14.74 -4.47
C LEU A 111 -1.79 14.51 -5.97
N PHE A 112 -1.73 13.27 -6.40
CA PHE A 112 -1.59 12.91 -7.81
C PHE A 112 -2.80 13.38 -8.63
N CYS A 113 -4.03 13.09 -8.19
CA CYS A 113 -5.25 13.54 -8.87
C CYS A 113 -5.38 15.06 -8.84
N SER A 114 -5.02 15.73 -7.75
CA SER A 114 -5.07 17.20 -7.67
C SER A 114 -4.18 17.89 -8.72
N VAL A 115 -3.03 17.29 -9.05
CA VAL A 115 -2.17 17.79 -10.13
C VAL A 115 -2.89 17.65 -11.49
N PHE A 116 -3.60 16.56 -11.75
CA PHE A 116 -4.41 16.45 -12.98
C PHE A 116 -5.50 17.49 -13.04
N TYR A 117 -6.23 17.71 -11.94
CA TYR A 117 -7.27 18.75 -11.90
C TYR A 117 -6.70 20.15 -12.12
N PHE A 118 -5.51 20.41 -11.61
CA PHE A 118 -4.83 21.69 -11.80
C PHE A 118 -4.53 22.00 -13.28
N PHE A 119 -4.25 20.98 -14.09
CA PHE A 119 -4.00 21.15 -15.54
C PHE A 119 -5.26 20.97 -16.39
N LEU A 120 -6.19 20.09 -16.00
CA LEU A 120 -7.40 19.81 -16.77
C LEU A 120 -8.54 20.79 -16.50
N GLY A 121 -8.55 21.40 -15.31
CA GLY A 121 -9.53 22.37 -14.86
C GLY A 121 -10.71 21.77 -14.11
N ILE A 122 -11.17 22.52 -13.11
CA ILE A 122 -12.39 22.29 -12.34
C ILE A 122 -13.23 23.57 -12.37
N ASP A 123 -14.53 23.45 -12.21
CA ASP A 123 -15.48 24.56 -12.18
C ASP A 123 -15.95 24.82 -10.76
N ASN A 124 -15.90 26.08 -10.34
CA ASN A 124 -16.45 26.53 -9.08
C ASN A 124 -17.47 27.66 -9.40
N GLU A 125 -18.75 27.33 -9.35
CA GLU A 125 -19.86 28.26 -9.60
C GLU A 125 -19.73 29.05 -10.93
N GLY A 126 -19.27 28.40 -12.00
CA GLY A 126 -19.07 29.03 -13.32
C GLY A 126 -17.69 29.67 -13.50
N LEU A 127 -16.80 29.57 -12.50
CA LEU A 127 -15.43 30.05 -12.60
C LEU A 127 -14.49 28.86 -12.79
N ALA A 128 -13.89 28.73 -13.98
CA ALA A 128 -12.92 27.69 -14.25
C ALA A 128 -11.62 27.93 -13.49
N ILE A 129 -11.28 26.99 -12.61
CA ILE A 129 -10.02 26.93 -11.87
C ILE A 129 -9.08 25.99 -12.63
N VAL A 130 -8.04 26.56 -13.22
CA VAL A 130 -7.04 25.86 -14.02
C VAL A 130 -5.71 26.61 -13.92
N TYR A 131 -4.61 25.91 -14.09
CA TYR A 131 -3.31 26.55 -14.18
C TYR A 131 -3.26 27.60 -15.28
N ARG A 132 -2.80 28.80 -14.97
CA ARG A 132 -2.63 29.90 -15.92
C ARG A 132 -1.24 30.49 -15.76
N PRO A 133 -0.37 30.41 -16.77
CA PRO A 133 0.99 30.95 -16.70
C PRO A 133 1.04 32.48 -16.65
N ASP A 134 -0.03 33.16 -17.11
CA ASP A 134 -0.23 34.60 -17.07
C ASP A 134 -0.58 35.15 -15.69
N LYS A 135 -1.01 34.27 -14.78
CA LYS A 135 -1.37 34.61 -13.41
C LYS A 135 -0.17 34.53 -12.45
N GLY A 136 -0.25 35.35 -11.41
CA GLY A 136 0.79 35.35 -10.35
C GLY A 136 0.89 34.03 -9.60
N LEU A 137 2.05 33.82 -8.95
CA LEU A 137 2.33 32.62 -8.19
C LEU A 137 1.25 32.36 -7.11
N THR A 138 0.79 33.41 -6.44
CA THR A 138 -0.23 33.34 -5.37
C THR A 138 -1.58 32.79 -5.88
N GLU A 139 -2.00 33.23 -7.08
CA GLU A 139 -3.28 32.76 -7.67
C GLU A 139 -3.19 31.29 -8.08
N ASN A 140 -2.05 30.86 -8.63
CA ASN A 140 -1.85 29.46 -8.99
C ASN A 140 -1.73 28.55 -7.75
N ILE A 141 -1.18 29.04 -6.62
CA ILE A 141 -1.18 28.30 -5.34
C ILE A 141 -2.62 28.14 -4.81
N LEU A 142 -3.44 29.18 -4.86
CA LEU A 142 -4.84 29.09 -4.46
C LEU A 142 -5.64 28.15 -5.36
N ALA A 143 -5.39 28.17 -6.67
CA ALA A 143 -5.98 27.21 -7.60
C ALA A 143 -5.59 25.76 -7.27
N LEU A 144 -4.33 25.51 -6.95
CA LEU A 144 -3.87 24.19 -6.50
C LEU A 144 -4.54 23.77 -5.20
N GLY A 145 -4.71 24.69 -4.23
CA GLY A 145 -5.44 24.45 -2.99
C GLY A 145 -6.89 23.97 -3.23
N ASN A 146 -7.60 24.63 -4.16
CA ASN A 146 -8.96 24.22 -4.55
C ASN A 146 -8.96 22.84 -5.26
N CYS A 147 -7.93 22.52 -6.05
CA CYS A 147 -7.78 21.21 -6.67
C CYS A 147 -7.53 20.10 -5.64
N ILE A 148 -6.73 20.37 -4.60
CA ILE A 148 -6.51 19.45 -3.48
C ILE A 148 -7.82 19.25 -2.70
N TYR A 149 -8.53 20.31 -2.38
CA TYR A 149 -9.83 20.23 -1.73
C TYR A 149 -10.81 19.37 -2.53
N PHE A 150 -10.96 19.64 -3.83
CA PHE A 150 -11.82 18.87 -4.72
C PHE A 150 -11.42 17.38 -4.76
N SER A 151 -10.13 17.08 -4.83
CA SER A 151 -9.61 15.71 -4.80
C SER A 151 -9.95 14.99 -3.48
N VAL A 152 -9.78 15.67 -2.33
CA VAL A 152 -10.18 15.10 -1.02
C VAL A 152 -11.67 14.79 -0.98
N VAL A 153 -12.51 15.71 -1.43
CA VAL A 153 -13.97 15.55 -1.45
C VAL A 153 -14.40 14.42 -2.39
N THR A 154 -13.72 14.27 -3.53
CA THR A 154 -13.96 13.22 -4.52
C THR A 154 -13.48 11.86 -4.00
N PHE A 155 -12.25 11.78 -3.47
CA PHE A 155 -11.68 10.56 -2.90
C PHE A 155 -12.52 10.01 -1.74
N THR A 156 -12.99 10.89 -0.86
CA THR A 156 -13.82 10.50 0.30
C THR A 156 -15.29 10.28 -0.07
N THR A 157 -15.66 10.52 -1.33
CA THR A 157 -17.04 10.42 -1.84
C THR A 157 -18.05 11.32 -1.11
N LEU A 158 -17.60 12.43 -0.49
CA LEU A 158 -18.48 13.40 0.18
C LEU A 158 -19.34 14.15 -0.82
N GLY A 159 -18.74 14.64 -1.92
CA GLY A 159 -19.47 15.24 -3.04
C GLY A 159 -20.32 16.44 -2.65
N TYR A 160 -19.77 17.47 -2.01
CA TYR A 160 -20.52 18.68 -1.62
C TYR A 160 -21.20 19.40 -2.81
N GLY A 161 -20.68 19.23 -4.02
CA GLY A 161 -21.27 19.80 -5.24
C GLY A 161 -20.93 21.26 -5.50
N ASP A 162 -20.09 21.87 -4.68
CA ASP A 162 -19.57 23.24 -4.80
C ASP A 162 -18.55 23.35 -5.95
N ILE A 163 -17.78 22.30 -6.19
CA ILE A 163 -16.81 22.22 -7.28
C ILE A 163 -17.13 21.01 -8.16
N ALA A 164 -17.07 21.19 -9.48
CA ALA A 164 -17.35 20.15 -10.46
C ALA A 164 -16.17 19.97 -11.45
N PRO A 165 -15.86 18.74 -11.91
CA PRO A 165 -14.78 18.51 -12.86
C PRO A 165 -15.22 18.89 -14.28
N ILE A 166 -14.31 19.49 -15.08
CA ILE A 166 -14.55 19.91 -16.47
C ILE A 166 -13.92 18.90 -17.44
N GLY A 167 -14.57 18.62 -18.55
CA GLY A 167 -14.00 17.85 -19.65
C GLY A 167 -13.39 16.50 -19.19
N TRP A 168 -12.12 16.29 -19.47
CA TRP A 168 -11.38 15.07 -19.10
C TRP A 168 -11.16 14.89 -17.59
N ALA A 169 -11.25 15.97 -16.81
CA ALA A 169 -11.21 15.87 -15.35
C ALA A 169 -12.34 14.99 -14.79
N ARG A 170 -13.47 14.87 -15.49
CA ARG A 170 -14.58 13.98 -15.11
C ARG A 170 -14.18 12.52 -15.08
N LEU A 171 -13.35 12.08 -16.05
CA LEU A 171 -12.84 10.70 -16.07
C LEU A 171 -11.90 10.45 -14.90
N VAL A 172 -11.00 11.40 -14.63
CA VAL A 172 -10.09 11.32 -13.48
C VAL A 172 -10.88 11.23 -12.17
N ALA A 173 -11.91 12.09 -12.00
CA ALA A 173 -12.76 12.11 -10.81
C ALA A 173 -13.52 10.79 -10.61
N THR A 174 -14.00 10.18 -11.69
CA THR A 174 -14.69 8.88 -11.64
C THR A 174 -13.75 7.77 -11.16
N ILE A 175 -12.53 7.73 -11.71
CA ILE A 175 -11.52 6.74 -11.32
C ILE A 175 -11.07 6.96 -9.88
N GLU A 176 -10.88 8.22 -9.48
CA GLU A 176 -10.50 8.59 -8.12
C GLU A 176 -11.56 8.19 -7.11
N ALA A 177 -12.84 8.55 -7.33
CA ALA A 177 -13.93 8.20 -6.41
C ALA A 177 -14.09 6.67 -6.26
N PHE A 178 -13.99 5.93 -7.38
CA PHE A 178 -14.04 4.47 -7.36
C PHE A 178 -12.88 3.89 -6.55
N SER A 179 -11.65 4.34 -6.82
CA SER A 179 -10.44 3.90 -6.11
C SER A 179 -10.49 4.27 -4.63
N GLY A 180 -10.97 5.49 -4.31
CA GLY A 180 -11.13 5.98 -2.94
C GLY A 180 -12.01 5.07 -2.09
N THR A 181 -13.17 4.67 -2.64
CA THR A 181 -14.09 3.73 -1.96
C THR A 181 -13.40 2.42 -1.58
N PHE A 182 -12.63 1.82 -2.50
CA PHE A 182 -11.89 0.59 -2.21
C PHE A 182 -10.78 0.79 -1.17
N ILE A 183 -10.03 1.89 -1.26
CA ILE A 183 -8.93 2.18 -0.34
C ILE A 183 -9.47 2.47 1.07
N LEU A 184 -10.59 3.18 1.20
CA LEU A 184 -11.24 3.42 2.50
C LEU A 184 -11.75 2.11 3.12
N ALA A 185 -12.38 1.24 2.34
CA ALA A 185 -12.79 -0.09 2.81
C ALA A 185 -11.57 -0.92 3.25
N LEU A 186 -10.49 -0.93 2.46
CA LEU A 186 -9.24 -1.60 2.82
C LEU A 186 -8.66 -1.05 4.12
N PHE A 187 -8.67 0.28 4.30
CA PHE A 187 -8.21 0.92 5.53
C PHE A 187 -8.94 0.39 6.75
N VAL A 188 -10.28 0.34 6.70
CA VAL A 188 -11.11 -0.17 7.81
C VAL A 188 -10.74 -1.62 8.15
N VAL A 189 -10.60 -2.49 7.15
CA VAL A 189 -10.23 -3.90 7.35
C VAL A 189 -8.85 -4.04 7.98
N VAL A 190 -7.85 -3.33 7.45
CA VAL A 190 -6.46 -3.39 7.94
C VAL A 190 -6.35 -2.80 9.35
N PHE A 191 -7.05 -1.69 9.61
CA PHE A 191 -7.10 -1.06 10.92
C PHE A 191 -7.76 -1.95 11.96
N ALA A 192 -8.92 -2.53 11.64
CA ALA A 192 -9.62 -3.46 12.53
C ALA A 192 -8.76 -4.69 12.84
N LYS A 193 -8.10 -5.29 11.82
CA LYS A 193 -7.15 -6.39 12.02
C LYS A 193 -6.02 -6.02 12.99
N LYS A 194 -5.49 -4.79 12.89
CA LYS A 194 -4.41 -4.32 13.77
C LYS A 194 -4.88 -4.07 15.20
N MET A 195 -6.13 -3.63 15.38
CA MET A 195 -6.71 -3.38 16.72
C MET A 195 -7.18 -4.64 17.45
N MET A 196 -7.58 -5.67 16.72
CA MET A 196 -8.05 -6.93 17.32
C MET A 196 -6.93 -7.87 17.75
N ARG A 197 -5.69 -7.50 17.52
CA ARG A 197 -4.48 -8.21 17.94
C ARG A 197 -3.87 -7.54 19.16
#